data_5e25c60704082cadcb8ecedad7f5d43c
#
_entry.id   5e25c60704082cadcb8ecedad7f5d43c
#
_cell.length_a   1.000
_cell.length_b   1.000
_cell.length_c   1.000
_cell.angle_alpha   90.00
_cell.angle_beta   90.00
_cell.angle_gamma   90.00
#
_symmetry.space_group_name_H-M   'P 1'
#
loop_
_entity.id
_entity.type
_entity.pdbx_description
1 polymer ?
#
loop_
_entity_poly.entity_id
_entity_poly.type
_entity_poly.pdbx_seq_one_letter_code
_entity_poly.pdbx_strand_id
1 'polypeptide(L)'
;LIEQERVWCCGLVPTMANALIHSPERTKFDVSSLRLITIGGAASSPSLVKEVEEKLGCTCISGYGLTETAPAIAFSPIKTGVDWRGEQRYSGQAMTGFAIPGVKLRVADPAGNEVAHDGKSIGEIQARGDGVMKGYWEQPEATKSVMEGNWFHTGDMATIDENSYILIVDRKKDIIISGGENISSLEVEKVLAAHPSIFEAMVIPIPDERWGEIPKAVVVLKPGSQVTEMEVMQYCRSKLAHYKCPRSIDFVESLPKSGTGKILKKELREKYAAAQKTST
;
A
#
# COMPACT_ATOMS: atom_id res chain seq x y z
N LEU A 1 10.69 -4.40 26.43
CA LEU A 1 11.84 -3.84 25.69
C LEU A 1 11.75 -2.32 25.57
N ILE A 2 10.67 -1.72 25.05
CA ILE A 2 10.57 -0.24 24.88
C ILE A 2 10.87 0.48 26.18
N GLU A 3 10.25 0.08 27.27
CA GLU A 3 10.48 0.63 28.60
C GLU A 3 11.91 0.38 29.09
N GLN A 4 12.36 -0.87 29.04
CA GLN A 4 13.65 -1.31 29.59
C GLN A 4 14.84 -0.66 28.88
N GLU A 5 14.80 -0.63 27.53
CA GLU A 5 15.88 -0.10 26.69
C GLU A 5 15.69 1.38 26.35
N ARG A 6 14.64 2.01 26.88
CA ARG A 6 14.31 3.42 26.59
C ARG A 6 14.30 3.71 25.08
N VAL A 7 13.65 2.84 24.30
CA VAL A 7 13.62 2.93 22.85
C VAL A 7 13.06 4.28 22.41
N TRP A 8 13.83 5.00 21.60
CA TRP A 8 13.48 6.31 21.07
C TRP A 8 12.71 6.22 19.74
N CYS A 9 13.08 5.28 18.87
CA CYS A 9 12.49 5.10 17.55
C CYS A 9 12.35 3.61 17.23
N CYS A 10 11.28 3.24 16.54
CA CYS A 10 11.15 1.89 15.97
C CYS A 10 10.42 1.89 14.64
N GLY A 11 10.79 0.93 13.78
CA GLY A 11 10.11 0.63 12.52
C GLY A 11 9.16 -0.55 12.71
N LEU A 12 7.92 -0.42 12.24
CA LEU A 12 6.88 -1.43 12.34
C LEU A 12 6.20 -1.63 10.98
N VAL A 13 5.62 -2.80 10.76
CA VAL A 13 4.61 -2.97 9.71
C VAL A 13 3.22 -2.64 10.27
N PRO A 14 2.21 -2.30 9.45
CA PRO A 14 0.88 -1.92 9.93
C PRO A 14 0.26 -2.91 10.91
N THR A 15 0.41 -4.21 10.69
CA THR A 15 -0.12 -5.27 11.57
C THR A 15 0.54 -5.27 12.94
N MET A 16 1.84 -5.00 13.02
CA MET A 16 2.57 -4.88 14.29
C MET A 16 2.15 -3.62 15.04
N ALA A 17 2.01 -2.48 14.34
CA ALA A 17 1.52 -1.24 14.93
C ALA A 17 0.10 -1.44 15.51
N ASN A 18 -0.81 -2.05 14.76
CA ASN A 18 -2.15 -2.40 15.23
C ASN A 18 -2.11 -3.31 16.47
N ALA A 19 -1.30 -4.37 16.46
CA ALA A 19 -1.17 -5.27 17.61
C ALA A 19 -0.66 -4.52 18.85
N LEU A 20 0.30 -3.62 18.69
CA LEU A 20 0.87 -2.85 19.78
C LEU A 20 -0.17 -1.90 20.41
N ILE A 21 -0.87 -1.09 19.59
CA ILE A 21 -1.82 -0.08 20.10
C ILE A 21 -3.12 -0.68 20.63
N HIS A 22 -3.46 -1.91 20.28
CA HIS A 22 -4.66 -2.62 20.74
C HIS A 22 -4.35 -3.70 21.80
N SER A 23 -3.07 -3.88 22.17
CA SER A 23 -2.71 -4.80 23.26
C SER A 23 -3.30 -4.34 24.58
N PRO A 24 -4.05 -5.21 25.32
CA PRO A 24 -4.54 -4.91 26.65
C PRO A 24 -3.43 -4.66 27.66
N GLU A 25 -2.23 -5.21 27.41
CA GLU A 25 -1.06 -5.06 28.26
C GLU A 25 -0.34 -3.71 28.06
N ARG A 26 -0.65 -2.96 26.99
CA ARG A 26 0.07 -1.73 26.63
C ARG A 26 0.18 -0.73 27.78
N THR A 27 -0.91 -0.55 28.52
CA THR A 27 -0.98 0.42 29.61
C THR A 27 -0.17 0.04 30.86
N LYS A 28 0.36 -1.18 30.90
CA LYS A 28 1.20 -1.67 32.01
C LYS A 28 2.68 -1.24 31.87
N PHE A 29 3.06 -0.68 30.72
CA PHE A 29 4.45 -0.33 30.42
C PHE A 29 4.61 1.15 30.11
N ASP A 30 5.73 1.73 30.56
CA ASP A 30 6.12 3.09 30.21
C ASP A 30 6.72 3.13 28.80
N VAL A 31 6.00 3.71 27.85
CA VAL A 31 6.46 3.91 26.49
C VAL A 31 6.82 5.38 26.19
N SER A 32 6.94 6.22 27.20
CA SER A 32 7.20 7.66 27.09
C SER A 32 8.54 8.01 26.45
N SER A 33 9.46 7.05 26.34
CA SER A 33 10.73 7.23 25.61
C SER A 33 10.55 7.29 24.09
N LEU A 34 9.46 6.71 23.54
CA LEU A 34 9.18 6.78 22.11
C LEU A 34 8.99 8.23 21.64
N ARG A 35 9.62 8.57 20.52
CA ARG A 35 9.47 9.85 19.84
C ARG A 35 9.01 9.66 18.38
N LEU A 36 9.40 8.55 17.77
CA LEU A 36 9.12 8.29 16.37
C LEU A 36 8.79 6.82 16.15
N ILE A 37 7.69 6.58 15.44
CA ILE A 37 7.37 5.29 14.84
C ILE A 37 7.32 5.49 13.33
N THR A 38 8.05 4.64 12.60
CA THR A 38 7.93 4.56 11.14
C THR A 38 7.13 3.32 10.78
N ILE A 39 6.11 3.47 9.93
CA ILE A 39 5.32 2.34 9.42
C ILE A 39 5.68 2.10 7.98
N GLY A 40 6.17 0.88 7.66
CA GLY A 40 6.61 0.53 6.32
C GLY A 40 6.25 -0.90 5.93
N GLY A 41 6.66 -1.31 4.71
CA GLY A 41 6.42 -2.66 4.17
C GLY A 41 5.01 -2.89 3.62
N ALA A 42 4.04 -2.07 3.97
CA ALA A 42 2.70 -2.00 3.37
C ALA A 42 2.13 -0.58 3.56
N ALA A 43 1.07 -0.25 2.82
CA ALA A 43 0.40 1.05 2.93
C ALA A 43 -0.20 1.23 4.33
N SER A 44 0.00 2.41 4.93
CA SER A 44 -0.63 2.83 6.18
C SER A 44 -1.92 3.59 5.88
N SER A 45 -2.88 3.51 6.80
CA SER A 45 -4.04 4.38 6.76
C SER A 45 -3.83 5.62 7.63
N PRO A 46 -4.47 6.77 7.29
CA PRO A 46 -4.47 7.94 8.17
C PRO A 46 -5.00 7.65 9.57
N SER A 47 -6.00 6.77 9.69
CA SER A 47 -6.55 6.33 10.97
C SER A 47 -5.53 5.58 11.82
N LEU A 48 -4.74 4.70 11.23
CA LEU A 48 -3.68 3.98 11.96
C LEU A 48 -2.61 4.96 12.45
N VAL A 49 -2.15 5.89 11.60
CA VAL A 49 -1.18 6.92 11.99
C VAL A 49 -1.69 7.73 13.17
N LYS A 50 -2.95 8.19 13.10
CA LYS A 50 -3.62 8.92 14.18
C LYS A 50 -3.67 8.11 15.48
N GLU A 51 -4.16 6.88 15.43
CA GLU A 51 -4.27 6.02 16.61
C GLU A 51 -2.91 5.73 17.27
N VAL A 52 -1.87 5.54 16.48
CA VAL A 52 -0.51 5.36 17.00
C VAL A 52 -0.05 6.60 17.75
N GLU A 53 -0.22 7.79 17.18
CA GLU A 53 0.15 9.05 17.84
C GLU A 53 -0.65 9.29 19.11
N GLU A 54 -1.97 9.11 19.07
CA GLU A 54 -2.84 9.32 20.23
C GLU A 54 -2.58 8.32 21.37
N LYS A 55 -2.33 7.05 21.04
CA LYS A 55 -2.16 5.99 22.05
C LYS A 55 -0.74 5.86 22.58
N LEU A 56 0.28 6.25 21.82
CA LEU A 56 1.69 6.09 22.21
C LEU A 56 2.39 7.43 22.49
N GLY A 57 1.77 8.58 22.17
CA GLY A 57 2.32 9.91 22.44
C GLY A 57 3.58 10.26 21.63
N CYS A 58 3.77 9.65 20.47
CA CYS A 58 4.94 9.83 19.60
C CYS A 58 4.52 10.22 18.18
N THR A 59 5.43 10.78 17.39
CA THR A 59 5.19 11.02 15.97
C THR A 59 5.14 9.70 15.19
N CYS A 60 4.18 9.56 14.28
CA CYS A 60 4.05 8.41 13.40
C CYS A 60 4.08 8.84 11.94
N ILE A 61 4.96 8.25 11.13
CA ILE A 61 5.08 8.54 9.71
C ILE A 61 5.20 7.25 8.89
N SER A 62 4.79 7.30 7.64
CA SER A 62 5.05 6.21 6.71
C SER A 62 6.46 6.24 6.19
N GLY A 63 7.02 5.05 5.91
CA GLY A 63 8.27 4.84 5.22
C GLY A 63 8.08 3.90 4.04
N TYR A 64 8.78 4.19 2.94
CA TYR A 64 8.74 3.40 1.72
C TYR A 64 10.13 2.98 1.28
N GLY A 65 10.19 1.78 0.78
CA GLY A 65 11.37 1.19 0.17
C GLY A 65 11.20 -0.30 -0.09
N LEU A 66 12.23 -0.88 -0.68
CA LEU A 66 12.29 -2.26 -1.10
C LEU A 66 13.62 -2.87 -0.66
N THR A 67 13.73 -4.19 -0.69
CA THR A 67 15.03 -4.88 -0.47
C THR A 67 16.09 -4.36 -1.44
N GLU A 68 15.68 -4.08 -2.67
CA GLU A 68 16.50 -3.54 -3.76
C GLU A 68 17.00 -2.11 -3.49
N THR A 69 16.55 -1.46 -2.43
CA THR A 69 16.91 -0.07 -2.08
C THR A 69 17.47 0.11 -0.66
N ALA A 70 17.85 -0.97 0.02
CA ALA A 70 18.61 -1.10 1.28
C ALA A 70 18.11 -0.31 2.51
N PRO A 71 16.90 -0.46 3.02
CA PRO A 71 15.62 -0.68 2.35
C PRO A 71 14.87 0.62 2.04
N ALA A 72 15.06 1.70 2.83
CA ALA A 72 14.21 2.88 2.79
C ALA A 72 14.72 3.93 1.78
N ILE A 73 13.80 4.46 0.97
CA ILE A 73 14.08 5.54 0.00
C ILE A 73 13.18 6.76 0.16
N ALA A 74 12.09 6.64 0.92
CA ALA A 74 11.22 7.77 1.22
C ALA A 74 10.63 7.66 2.62
N PHE A 75 10.35 8.81 3.22
CA PHE A 75 9.55 8.97 4.44
C PHE A 75 8.57 10.13 4.26
N SER A 76 7.53 10.15 5.09
CA SER A 76 6.44 11.13 5.00
C SER A 76 6.35 12.04 6.25
N PRO A 77 7.43 12.69 6.73
CA PRO A 77 7.29 13.75 7.72
C PRO A 77 6.64 14.98 7.07
N ILE A 78 6.01 15.83 7.87
CA ILE A 78 5.49 17.11 7.38
C ILE A 78 6.66 18.05 7.08
N LYS A 79 6.75 18.52 5.84
CA LYS A 79 7.77 19.49 5.42
C LYS A 79 7.55 20.84 6.08
N THR A 80 8.63 21.54 6.36
CA THR A 80 8.57 22.95 6.77
C THR A 80 7.88 23.76 5.68
N GLY A 81 6.88 24.56 6.07
CA GLY A 81 6.08 25.37 5.13
C GLY A 81 4.80 24.69 4.63
N VAL A 82 4.58 23.41 4.90
CA VAL A 82 3.32 22.70 4.62
C VAL A 82 2.44 22.80 5.87
N ASP A 83 1.31 23.49 5.76
CA ASP A 83 0.40 23.70 6.89
C ASP A 83 -0.76 22.69 6.88
N TRP A 84 -0.42 21.42 7.05
CA TRP A 84 -1.42 20.36 7.23
C TRP A 84 -1.78 20.22 8.71
N ARG A 85 -3.08 20.34 9.00
CA ARG A 85 -3.63 20.26 10.37
C ARG A 85 -4.75 19.24 10.44
N GLY A 86 -5.02 18.73 11.65
CA GLY A 86 -6.08 17.76 11.89
C GLY A 86 -5.95 16.52 10.99
N GLU A 87 -7.02 16.13 10.31
CA GLU A 87 -7.06 14.95 9.47
C GLU A 87 -6.12 15.04 8.24
N GLN A 88 -5.87 16.24 7.72
CA GLN A 88 -4.93 16.43 6.60
C GLN A 88 -3.50 16.04 7.01
N ARG A 89 -3.12 16.34 8.25
CA ARG A 89 -1.80 15.97 8.79
C ARG A 89 -1.61 14.45 8.77
N TYR A 90 -2.59 13.69 9.28
CA TYR A 90 -2.52 12.24 9.29
C TYR A 90 -2.55 11.64 7.88
N SER A 91 -3.32 12.25 6.98
CA SER A 91 -3.33 11.87 5.56
C SER A 91 -1.96 12.04 4.93
N GLY A 92 -1.30 13.18 5.17
CA GLY A 92 0.06 13.43 4.70
C GLY A 92 1.09 12.47 5.28
N GLN A 93 1.06 12.24 6.59
CA GLN A 93 1.96 11.30 7.26
C GLN A 93 1.76 9.84 6.84
N ALA A 94 0.58 9.49 6.31
CA ALA A 94 0.27 8.17 5.77
C ALA A 94 0.64 8.01 4.27
N MET A 95 1.07 9.07 3.58
CA MET A 95 1.57 8.99 2.20
C MET A 95 2.91 8.22 2.14
N THR A 96 3.34 7.91 0.94
CA THR A 96 4.69 7.36 0.69
C THR A 96 5.78 8.35 1.09
N GLY A 97 5.49 9.66 0.90
CA GLY A 97 6.38 10.75 1.29
C GLY A 97 7.30 11.22 0.18
N PHE A 98 8.49 11.63 0.54
CA PHE A 98 9.50 12.16 -0.39
C PHE A 98 10.87 11.54 -0.12
N ALA A 99 11.78 11.68 -1.10
CA ALA A 99 13.11 11.07 -1.08
C ALA A 99 13.91 11.43 0.16
N ILE A 100 14.60 10.44 0.73
CA ILE A 100 15.60 10.68 1.78
C ILE A 100 16.88 11.30 1.19
N PRO A 101 17.74 11.94 2.02
CA PRO A 101 19.04 12.42 1.56
C PRO A 101 19.87 11.33 0.87
N GLY A 102 20.48 11.66 -0.26
CA GLY A 102 21.28 10.72 -1.05
C GLY A 102 20.50 9.88 -2.06
N VAL A 103 19.17 9.94 -2.03
CA VAL A 103 18.31 9.26 -3.00
C VAL A 103 17.61 10.29 -3.90
N LYS A 104 17.53 9.99 -5.19
CA LYS A 104 16.66 10.68 -6.14
C LYS A 104 15.48 9.78 -6.46
N LEU A 105 14.27 10.33 -6.34
CA LEU A 105 13.03 9.69 -6.74
C LEU A 105 12.38 10.55 -7.82
N ARG A 106 11.75 9.89 -8.77
CA ARG A 106 10.81 10.50 -9.71
C ARG A 106 9.62 9.58 -9.94
N VAL A 107 8.52 10.14 -10.38
CA VAL A 107 7.36 9.41 -10.88
C VAL A 107 7.32 9.65 -12.38
N ALA A 108 7.51 8.59 -13.18
CA ALA A 108 7.70 8.72 -14.62
C ALA A 108 6.64 7.93 -15.41
N ASP A 109 6.25 8.51 -16.54
CA ASP A 109 5.39 7.87 -17.54
C ASP A 109 6.13 6.73 -18.28
N PRO A 110 5.44 5.93 -19.12
CA PRO A 110 6.09 4.86 -19.89
C PRO A 110 7.15 5.34 -20.88
N ALA A 111 7.18 6.63 -21.26
CA ALA A 111 8.20 7.22 -22.10
C ALA A 111 9.43 7.71 -21.31
N GLY A 112 9.40 7.59 -19.97
CA GLY A 112 10.48 8.00 -19.08
C GLY A 112 10.46 9.48 -18.70
N ASN A 113 9.40 10.22 -19.06
CA ASN A 113 9.24 11.62 -18.64
C ASN A 113 8.63 11.68 -17.25
N GLU A 114 9.08 12.63 -16.43
CA GLU A 114 8.48 12.90 -15.13
C GLU A 114 7.03 13.40 -15.31
N VAL A 115 6.09 12.83 -14.54
CA VAL A 115 4.69 13.24 -14.61
C VAL A 115 4.48 14.59 -13.93
N ALA A 116 3.33 15.24 -14.23
CA ALA A 116 2.96 16.48 -13.57
C ALA A 116 2.78 16.29 -12.05
N HIS A 117 3.24 17.28 -11.26
CA HIS A 117 3.10 17.31 -9.80
C HIS A 117 1.71 17.84 -9.40
N ASP A 118 0.66 17.16 -9.85
CA ASP A 118 -0.75 17.58 -9.70
C ASP A 118 -1.54 16.67 -8.74
N GLY A 119 -0.87 15.66 -8.17
CA GLY A 119 -1.51 14.65 -7.32
C GLY A 119 -2.44 13.69 -8.07
N LYS A 120 -2.48 13.72 -9.41
CA LYS A 120 -3.43 12.95 -10.25
C LYS A 120 -2.74 12.15 -11.33
N SER A 121 -1.75 12.74 -12.00
CA SER A 121 -0.98 12.10 -13.06
C SER A 121 -0.21 10.91 -12.51
N ILE A 122 -0.47 9.71 -13.07
CA ILE A 122 0.09 8.44 -12.58
C ILE A 122 1.31 8.06 -13.41
N GLY A 123 2.39 7.67 -12.72
CA GLY A 123 3.59 7.10 -13.32
C GLY A 123 4.20 6.05 -12.40
N GLU A 124 5.29 5.43 -12.85
CA GLU A 124 6.06 4.48 -12.05
C GLU A 124 7.10 5.21 -11.19
N ILE A 125 7.21 4.84 -9.91
CA ILE A 125 8.29 5.33 -9.06
C ILE A 125 9.61 4.76 -9.58
N GLN A 126 10.55 5.66 -9.87
CA GLN A 126 11.90 5.30 -10.23
C GLN A 126 12.88 5.88 -9.22
N ALA A 127 13.83 5.06 -8.80
CA ALA A 127 14.80 5.41 -7.76
C ALA A 127 16.24 5.39 -8.30
N ARG A 128 17.07 6.30 -7.76
CA ARG A 128 18.51 6.36 -8.03
C ARG A 128 19.24 6.81 -6.78
N GLY A 129 20.33 6.14 -6.42
CA GLY A 129 21.17 6.47 -5.27
C GLY A 129 22.08 5.32 -4.90
N ASP A 130 23.01 5.56 -3.99
CA ASP A 130 24.01 4.57 -3.59
C ASP A 130 23.42 3.36 -2.85
N GLY A 131 22.22 3.51 -2.26
CA GLY A 131 21.47 2.43 -1.61
C GLY A 131 20.72 1.51 -2.60
N VAL A 132 20.65 1.88 -3.90
CA VAL A 132 20.01 1.04 -4.91
C VAL A 132 20.93 -0.13 -5.27
N MET A 133 20.38 -1.33 -5.31
CA MET A 133 21.11 -2.55 -5.64
C MET A 133 21.87 -2.44 -6.97
N LYS A 134 22.97 -3.17 -7.11
CA LYS A 134 23.67 -3.34 -8.39
C LYS A 134 22.93 -4.29 -9.35
N GLY A 135 22.14 -5.20 -8.80
CA GLY A 135 21.37 -6.19 -9.56
C GLY A 135 21.00 -7.42 -8.74
N TYR A 136 20.23 -8.29 -9.33
CA TYR A 136 19.88 -9.59 -8.76
C TYR A 136 21.03 -10.60 -8.97
N TRP A 137 21.33 -11.36 -7.92
CA TRP A 137 22.40 -12.35 -7.95
C TRP A 137 22.17 -13.40 -9.05
N GLU A 138 23.16 -13.54 -9.94
CA GLU A 138 23.13 -14.47 -11.08
C GLU A 138 21.90 -14.36 -12.00
N GLN A 139 21.22 -13.19 -12.02
CA GLN A 139 20.03 -12.94 -12.85
C GLN A 139 20.17 -11.65 -13.68
N PRO A 140 21.06 -11.64 -14.69
CA PRO A 140 21.32 -10.43 -15.49
C PRO A 140 20.08 -9.95 -16.25
N GLU A 141 19.27 -10.86 -16.80
CA GLU A 141 18.05 -10.48 -17.52
C GLU A 141 16.99 -9.87 -16.61
N ALA A 142 16.80 -10.43 -15.40
CA ALA A 142 15.91 -9.85 -14.41
C ALA A 142 16.42 -8.47 -13.96
N THR A 143 17.72 -8.30 -13.80
CA THR A 143 18.34 -7.00 -13.48
C THR A 143 18.09 -6.00 -14.60
N LYS A 144 18.32 -6.38 -15.85
CA LYS A 144 18.10 -5.52 -17.01
C LYS A 144 16.63 -5.09 -17.16
N SER A 145 15.70 -5.94 -16.78
CA SER A 145 14.26 -5.63 -16.87
C SER A 145 13.78 -4.56 -15.87
N VAL A 146 14.56 -4.29 -14.81
CA VAL A 146 14.22 -3.31 -13.76
C VAL A 146 15.21 -2.14 -13.67
N MET A 147 16.27 -2.14 -14.49
CA MET A 147 17.28 -1.07 -14.52
C MET A 147 17.31 -0.46 -15.93
N GLU A 148 16.97 0.81 -16.04
CA GLU A 148 17.06 1.55 -17.30
C GLU A 148 17.81 2.86 -17.10
N GLY A 149 18.86 3.02 -17.87
CA GLY A 149 19.78 4.18 -17.74
C GLY A 149 20.36 4.26 -16.33
N ASN A 150 20.36 4.60 -15.40
CA ASN A 150 20.75 4.63 -13.99
C ASN A 150 19.53 4.70 -13.04
N TRP A 151 18.36 4.35 -13.54
CA TRP A 151 17.14 4.34 -12.75
C TRP A 151 16.69 2.92 -12.47
N PHE A 152 16.37 2.65 -11.23
CA PHE A 152 15.71 1.42 -10.79
C PHE A 152 14.19 1.61 -10.86
N HIS A 153 13.52 0.76 -11.61
CA HIS A 153 12.07 0.70 -11.76
C HIS A 153 11.49 -0.12 -10.61
N THR A 154 10.77 0.53 -9.72
CA THR A 154 10.26 -0.13 -8.50
C THR A 154 9.08 -1.06 -8.77
N GLY A 155 8.39 -0.87 -9.87
CA GLY A 155 7.12 -1.53 -10.16
C GLY A 155 5.94 -0.98 -9.37
N ASP A 156 6.13 0.07 -8.58
CA ASP A 156 5.06 0.73 -7.83
C ASP A 156 4.60 1.99 -8.60
N MET A 157 3.30 2.07 -8.89
CA MET A 157 2.67 3.19 -9.58
C MET A 157 2.23 4.22 -8.55
N ALA A 158 2.45 5.49 -8.84
CA ALA A 158 2.22 6.56 -7.90
C ALA A 158 1.77 7.86 -8.59
N THR A 159 1.24 8.76 -7.80
CA THR A 159 1.13 10.19 -8.12
C THR A 159 2.14 10.99 -7.31
N ILE A 160 2.43 12.22 -7.73
CA ILE A 160 3.24 13.18 -6.98
C ILE A 160 2.48 14.50 -6.91
N ASP A 161 2.40 15.11 -5.73
CA ASP A 161 1.69 16.36 -5.54
C ASP A 161 2.60 17.59 -5.70
N GLU A 162 2.01 18.76 -5.65
CA GLU A 162 2.70 20.08 -5.74
C GLU A 162 3.76 20.28 -4.65
N ASN A 163 3.62 19.61 -3.51
CA ASN A 163 4.57 19.62 -2.42
C ASN A 163 5.64 18.51 -2.56
N SER A 164 5.63 17.79 -3.69
CA SER A 164 6.51 16.65 -3.98
C SER A 164 6.36 15.49 -2.98
N TYR A 165 5.14 15.27 -2.46
CA TYR A 165 4.81 14.03 -1.79
C TYR A 165 4.32 13.01 -2.80
N ILE A 166 4.93 11.84 -2.74
CA ILE A 166 4.54 10.68 -3.54
C ILE A 166 3.46 9.92 -2.81
N LEU A 167 2.44 9.48 -3.53
CA LEU A 167 1.41 8.59 -3.04
C LEU A 167 1.31 7.36 -3.96
N ILE A 168 1.68 6.20 -3.45
CA ILE A 168 1.50 4.93 -4.17
C ILE A 168 0.02 4.68 -4.38
N VAL A 169 -0.36 4.45 -5.62
CA VAL A 169 -1.74 4.13 -6.02
C VAL A 169 -1.94 2.63 -6.22
N ASP A 170 -0.93 1.92 -6.73
CA ASP A 170 -0.93 0.46 -6.85
C ASP A 170 0.44 -0.09 -7.29
N ARG A 171 0.55 -1.41 -7.41
CA ARG A 171 1.63 -2.04 -8.15
C ARG A 171 1.29 -2.12 -9.63
N LYS A 172 2.27 -1.88 -10.50
CA LYS A 172 2.12 -1.96 -11.96
C LYS A 172 1.46 -3.26 -12.42
N LYS A 173 1.85 -4.38 -11.82
CA LYS A 173 1.30 -5.72 -12.08
C LYS A 173 -0.06 -5.99 -11.44
N ASP A 174 -0.53 -5.14 -10.54
CA ASP A 174 -1.78 -5.30 -9.79
C ASP A 174 -2.86 -4.29 -10.26
N ILE A 175 -2.48 -3.33 -11.11
CA ILE A 175 -3.45 -2.48 -11.83
C ILE A 175 -4.28 -3.38 -12.74
N ILE A 176 -5.59 -3.22 -12.67
CA ILE A 176 -6.57 -3.96 -13.44
C ILE A 176 -6.92 -3.12 -14.67
N ILE A 177 -6.70 -3.67 -15.86
CA ILE A 177 -6.99 -2.98 -17.12
C ILE A 177 -8.35 -3.45 -17.65
N SER A 178 -9.39 -2.67 -17.36
CA SER A 178 -10.77 -3.02 -17.70
C SER A 178 -11.32 -2.07 -18.76
N GLY A 179 -11.54 -2.57 -19.98
CA GLY A 179 -12.07 -1.77 -21.07
C GLY A 179 -11.21 -0.55 -21.46
N GLY A 180 -9.89 -0.64 -21.25
CA GLY A 180 -8.95 0.47 -21.48
C GLY A 180 -8.77 1.40 -20.28
N GLU A 181 -9.55 1.26 -19.22
CA GLU A 181 -9.41 2.04 -17.98
C GLU A 181 -8.50 1.33 -16.97
N ASN A 182 -7.66 2.09 -16.31
CA ASN A 182 -6.79 1.60 -15.23
C ASN A 182 -7.53 1.67 -13.89
N ILE A 183 -7.73 0.53 -13.25
CA ILE A 183 -8.36 0.43 -11.94
C ILE A 183 -7.30 0.05 -10.92
N SER A 184 -7.10 0.91 -9.91
CA SER A 184 -6.27 0.58 -8.77
C SER A 184 -6.97 -0.45 -7.89
N SER A 185 -6.36 -1.61 -7.71
CA SER A 185 -6.84 -2.62 -6.78
C SER A 185 -6.81 -2.11 -5.35
N LEU A 186 -5.77 -1.33 -4.98
CA LEU A 186 -5.65 -0.73 -3.64
C LEU A 186 -6.75 0.30 -3.34
N GLU A 187 -7.21 1.06 -4.33
CA GLU A 187 -8.33 2.00 -4.16
C GLU A 187 -9.61 1.25 -3.77
N VAL A 188 -9.89 0.15 -4.45
CA VAL A 188 -11.05 -0.69 -4.18
C VAL A 188 -10.90 -1.41 -2.83
N GLU A 189 -9.72 -1.93 -2.52
CA GLU A 189 -9.40 -2.58 -1.24
C GLU A 189 -9.59 -1.64 -0.05
N LYS A 190 -9.19 -0.37 -0.17
CA LYS A 190 -9.42 0.65 0.88
C LYS A 190 -10.91 0.86 1.16
N VAL A 191 -11.73 0.90 0.11
CA VAL A 191 -13.18 1.05 0.27
C VAL A 191 -13.78 -0.20 0.93
N LEU A 192 -13.38 -1.39 0.51
CA LEU A 192 -13.81 -2.64 1.12
C LEU A 192 -13.41 -2.74 2.60
N ALA A 193 -12.16 -2.37 2.93
CA ALA A 193 -11.67 -2.37 4.31
C ALA A 193 -12.41 -1.41 5.24
N ALA A 194 -13.01 -0.34 4.69
CA ALA A 194 -13.84 0.59 5.46
C ALA A 194 -15.27 0.07 5.73
N HIS A 195 -15.66 -1.08 5.16
CA HIS A 195 -16.96 -1.67 5.40
C HIS A 195 -17.05 -2.29 6.81
N PRO A 196 -18.12 -2.03 7.60
CA PRO A 196 -18.23 -2.47 9.00
C PRO A 196 -18.04 -3.97 9.22
N SER A 197 -18.53 -4.80 8.29
CA SER A 197 -18.52 -6.27 8.38
C SER A 197 -17.29 -6.93 7.80
N ILE A 198 -16.39 -6.20 7.11
CA ILE A 198 -15.21 -6.76 6.46
C ILE A 198 -14.01 -6.68 7.41
N PHE A 199 -13.31 -7.79 7.57
CA PHE A 199 -12.07 -7.88 8.31
C PHE A 199 -10.86 -7.65 7.41
N GLU A 200 -10.80 -8.36 6.28
CA GLU A 200 -9.75 -8.22 5.27
C GLU A 200 -10.36 -8.34 3.87
N ALA A 201 -9.81 -7.65 2.90
CA ALA A 201 -10.19 -7.76 1.51
C ALA A 201 -8.98 -7.65 0.60
N MET A 202 -9.03 -8.36 -0.53
CA MET A 202 -8.05 -8.28 -1.62
C MET A 202 -8.79 -8.21 -2.94
N VAL A 203 -8.29 -7.37 -3.85
CA VAL A 203 -8.85 -7.23 -5.19
C VAL A 203 -7.83 -7.69 -6.23
N ILE A 204 -8.26 -8.56 -7.11
CA ILE A 204 -7.44 -9.14 -8.16
C ILE A 204 -8.07 -8.95 -9.53
N PRO A 205 -7.28 -8.83 -10.61
CA PRO A 205 -7.79 -8.95 -11.96
C PRO A 205 -8.20 -10.39 -12.23
N ILE A 206 -9.34 -10.56 -12.88
CA ILE A 206 -9.72 -11.82 -13.52
C ILE A 206 -9.98 -11.56 -15.02
N PRO A 207 -9.60 -12.49 -15.91
CA PRO A 207 -9.86 -12.34 -17.34
C PRO A 207 -11.36 -12.19 -17.62
N ASP A 208 -11.68 -11.35 -18.61
CA ASP A 208 -13.04 -11.13 -19.12
C ASP A 208 -13.00 -10.95 -20.65
N GLU A 209 -13.86 -11.66 -21.38
CA GLU A 209 -13.88 -11.63 -22.85
C GLU A 209 -14.20 -10.25 -23.42
N ARG A 210 -15.01 -9.46 -22.74
CA ARG A 210 -15.47 -8.15 -23.20
C ARG A 210 -14.54 -7.03 -22.77
N TRP A 211 -14.03 -7.10 -21.53
CA TRP A 211 -13.33 -6.00 -20.88
C TRP A 211 -11.82 -6.22 -20.77
N GLY A 212 -11.30 -7.39 -21.20
CA GLY A 212 -9.93 -7.84 -20.98
C GLY A 212 -9.75 -8.34 -19.56
N GLU A 213 -9.88 -7.46 -18.58
CA GLU A 213 -9.88 -7.80 -17.17
C GLU A 213 -11.04 -7.13 -16.44
N ILE A 214 -11.49 -7.74 -15.34
CA ILE A 214 -12.44 -7.16 -14.42
C ILE A 214 -11.99 -7.34 -12.97
N PRO A 215 -12.31 -6.40 -12.06
CA PRO A 215 -11.96 -6.52 -10.65
C PRO A 215 -12.83 -7.56 -9.95
N LYS A 216 -12.19 -8.51 -9.26
CA LYS A 216 -12.81 -9.46 -8.35
C LYS A 216 -12.33 -9.21 -6.93
N ALA A 217 -13.24 -9.12 -5.97
CA ALA A 217 -12.92 -9.02 -4.57
C ALA A 217 -12.92 -10.40 -3.90
N VAL A 218 -11.92 -10.66 -3.05
CA VAL A 218 -11.86 -11.82 -2.15
C VAL A 218 -11.86 -11.29 -0.73
N VAL A 219 -12.85 -11.64 0.06
CA VAL A 219 -13.21 -10.95 1.31
C VAL A 219 -13.27 -11.93 2.48
N VAL A 220 -12.68 -11.52 3.60
CA VAL A 220 -12.83 -12.19 4.90
C VAL A 220 -13.75 -11.32 5.76
N LEU A 221 -14.80 -11.91 6.30
CA LEU A 221 -15.73 -11.21 7.19
C LEU A 221 -15.20 -11.17 8.63
N LYS A 222 -15.61 -10.16 9.39
CA LYS A 222 -15.41 -10.14 10.84
C LYS A 222 -16.21 -11.27 11.52
N PRO A 223 -15.71 -11.84 12.62
CA PRO A 223 -16.45 -12.86 13.36
C PRO A 223 -17.89 -12.43 13.70
N GLY A 224 -18.85 -13.29 13.38
CA GLY A 224 -20.27 -13.03 13.62
C GLY A 224 -20.96 -12.06 12.65
N SER A 225 -20.23 -11.48 11.71
CA SER A 225 -20.81 -10.62 10.67
C SER A 225 -21.47 -11.48 9.57
N GLN A 226 -22.58 -10.99 9.05
CA GLN A 226 -23.25 -11.52 7.86
C GLN A 226 -23.51 -10.38 6.90
N VAL A 227 -23.12 -10.55 5.67
CA VAL A 227 -23.35 -9.59 4.58
C VAL A 227 -23.35 -10.35 3.25
N THR A 228 -24.22 -9.95 2.36
CA THR A 228 -24.32 -10.53 1.02
C THR A 228 -23.37 -9.86 0.04
N GLU A 229 -23.03 -10.56 -1.05
CA GLU A 229 -22.28 -9.98 -2.17
C GLU A 229 -22.94 -8.70 -2.68
N MET A 230 -24.25 -8.68 -2.81
CA MET A 230 -25.02 -7.52 -3.31
C MET A 230 -24.86 -6.29 -2.41
N GLU A 231 -24.92 -6.47 -1.09
CA GLU A 231 -24.74 -5.37 -0.13
C GLU A 231 -23.33 -4.77 -0.19
N VAL A 232 -22.30 -5.63 -0.28
CA VAL A 232 -20.91 -5.17 -0.42
C VAL A 232 -20.71 -4.46 -1.77
N MET A 233 -21.27 -4.97 -2.86
CA MET A 233 -21.23 -4.31 -4.17
C MET A 233 -21.94 -2.95 -4.14
N GLN A 234 -23.09 -2.86 -3.48
CA GLN A 234 -23.81 -1.59 -3.33
C GLN A 234 -23.01 -0.58 -2.50
N TYR A 235 -22.35 -1.04 -1.45
CA TYR A 235 -21.46 -0.20 -0.67
C TYR A 235 -20.30 0.35 -1.54
N CYS A 236 -19.66 -0.50 -2.33
CA CYS A 236 -18.62 -0.06 -3.27
C CYS A 236 -19.15 0.99 -4.27
N ARG A 237 -20.32 0.76 -4.84
CA ARG A 237 -20.97 1.71 -5.79
C ARG A 237 -21.28 3.07 -5.17
N SER A 238 -21.50 3.14 -3.87
CA SER A 238 -21.72 4.42 -3.16
C SER A 238 -20.44 5.22 -2.94
N LYS A 239 -19.26 4.61 -3.14
CA LYS A 239 -17.95 5.21 -2.82
C LYS A 239 -17.00 5.30 -4.00
N LEU A 240 -17.21 4.50 -5.05
CA LEU A 240 -16.34 4.39 -6.21
C LEU A 240 -17.12 4.67 -7.50
N ALA A 241 -16.40 5.10 -8.53
CA ALA A 241 -16.94 5.12 -9.89
C ALA A 241 -17.36 3.70 -10.30
N HIS A 242 -18.48 3.57 -11.01
CA HIS A 242 -19.10 2.28 -11.32
C HIS A 242 -18.15 1.27 -11.98
N TYR A 243 -17.27 1.73 -12.88
CA TYR A 243 -16.32 0.88 -13.59
C TYR A 243 -15.23 0.31 -12.69
N LYS A 244 -14.92 0.96 -11.54
CA LYS A 244 -13.95 0.50 -10.54
C LYS A 244 -14.51 -0.55 -9.58
N CYS A 245 -15.84 -0.70 -9.50
CA CYS A 245 -16.45 -1.61 -8.54
C CYS A 245 -16.16 -3.07 -8.90
N PRO A 246 -15.96 -3.96 -7.90
CA PRO A 246 -15.84 -5.40 -8.14
C PRO A 246 -17.04 -5.91 -8.93
N ARG A 247 -16.80 -6.83 -9.85
CA ARG A 247 -17.84 -7.51 -10.63
C ARG A 247 -18.34 -8.78 -9.93
N SER A 248 -17.53 -9.32 -9.04
CA SER A 248 -17.89 -10.46 -8.20
C SER A 248 -17.13 -10.41 -6.87
N ILE A 249 -17.69 -11.04 -5.85
CA ILE A 249 -17.12 -11.10 -4.51
C ILE A 249 -17.16 -12.53 -4.02
N ASP A 250 -16.01 -13.07 -3.61
CA ASP A 250 -15.95 -14.36 -2.94
C ASP A 250 -15.66 -14.15 -1.46
N PHE A 251 -16.45 -14.77 -0.60
CA PHE A 251 -16.20 -14.83 0.82
C PHE A 251 -15.33 -16.05 1.15
N VAL A 252 -14.25 -15.82 1.89
CA VAL A 252 -13.29 -16.84 2.29
C VAL A 252 -13.01 -16.78 3.80
N GLU A 253 -12.54 -17.88 4.38
CA GLU A 253 -12.18 -17.91 5.80
C GLU A 253 -10.88 -17.13 6.09
N SER A 254 -9.92 -17.16 5.17
CA SER A 254 -8.64 -16.46 5.30
C SER A 254 -8.02 -16.16 3.94
N LEU A 255 -7.20 -15.11 3.88
CA LEU A 255 -6.36 -14.79 2.73
C LEU A 255 -4.97 -15.43 2.89
N PRO A 256 -4.31 -15.84 1.79
CA PRO A 256 -2.95 -16.39 1.85
C PRO A 256 -1.97 -15.30 2.30
N LYS A 257 -1.11 -15.64 3.29
CA LYS A 257 -0.15 -14.71 3.89
C LYS A 257 1.26 -15.30 3.92
N SER A 258 2.26 -14.45 3.75
CA SER A 258 3.66 -14.80 4.00
C SER A 258 3.92 -14.98 5.50
N GLY A 259 5.09 -15.54 5.85
CA GLY A 259 5.53 -15.67 7.25
C GLY A 259 5.63 -14.33 8.00
N THR A 260 5.69 -13.19 7.28
CA THR A 260 5.67 -11.83 7.85
C THR A 260 4.27 -11.24 7.95
N GLY A 261 3.21 -11.99 7.60
CA GLY A 261 1.82 -11.54 7.64
C GLY A 261 1.36 -10.71 6.43
N LYS A 262 2.20 -10.58 5.38
CA LYS A 262 1.84 -9.89 4.14
C LYS A 262 0.97 -10.78 3.27
N ILE A 263 -0.15 -10.25 2.75
CA ILE A 263 -1.04 -11.00 1.86
C ILE A 263 -0.35 -11.28 0.53
N LEU A 264 -0.45 -12.53 0.06
CA LEU A 264 0.18 -13.03 -1.17
C LEU A 264 -0.80 -12.95 -2.35
N LYS A 265 -0.98 -11.75 -2.91
CA LYS A 265 -1.89 -11.48 -4.04
C LYS A 265 -1.62 -12.38 -5.25
N LYS A 266 -0.34 -12.76 -5.49
CA LYS A 266 0.07 -13.67 -6.56
C LYS A 266 -0.63 -15.03 -6.44
N GLU A 267 -0.67 -15.63 -5.26
CA GLU A 267 -1.30 -16.94 -5.04
C GLU A 267 -2.81 -16.90 -5.30
N LEU A 268 -3.47 -15.79 -4.92
CA LEU A 268 -4.88 -15.60 -5.25
C LEU A 268 -5.10 -15.54 -6.76
N ARG A 269 -4.30 -14.75 -7.48
CA ARG A 269 -4.41 -14.67 -8.95
C ARG A 269 -4.23 -16.03 -9.62
N GLU A 270 -3.22 -16.79 -9.21
CA GLU A 270 -2.95 -18.14 -9.75
C GLU A 270 -4.13 -19.10 -9.47
N LYS A 271 -4.67 -19.08 -8.26
CA LYS A 271 -5.84 -19.89 -7.87
C LYS A 271 -7.06 -19.60 -8.75
N TYR A 272 -7.38 -18.31 -8.93
CA TYR A 272 -8.57 -17.92 -9.70
C TYR A 272 -8.38 -18.06 -11.21
N ALA A 273 -7.18 -17.86 -11.73
CA ALA A 273 -6.87 -18.14 -13.12
C ALA A 273 -6.95 -19.63 -13.48
N ALA A 274 -6.55 -20.52 -12.57
CA ALA A 274 -6.68 -21.96 -12.75
C ALA A 274 -8.16 -22.41 -12.74
N ALA A 275 -8.98 -21.86 -11.84
CA ALA A 275 -10.40 -22.20 -11.74
C ALA A 275 -11.19 -21.82 -13.00
N GLN A 276 -10.86 -20.73 -13.67
CA GLN A 276 -11.52 -20.33 -14.93
C GLN A 276 -11.20 -21.26 -16.10
N LYS A 277 -9.94 -21.75 -16.18
CA LYS A 277 -9.55 -22.71 -17.23
C LYS A 277 -10.25 -24.07 -17.12
N THR A 278 -10.79 -24.41 -15.97
CA THR A 278 -11.48 -25.69 -15.71
C THR A 278 -12.98 -25.58 -15.98
N SER A 279 -13.50 -24.36 -16.14
CA SER A 279 -14.93 -24.08 -16.35
C SER A 279 -15.29 -23.77 -17.81
N THR A 280 -14.29 -23.78 -18.72
CA THR A 280 -14.40 -23.69 -20.18
C THR A 280 -14.12 -25.03 -20.79
#